data_d4fafff0559c892465641f1b7bcb3814
#
_entry.id   d4fafff0559c892465641f1b7bcb3814
#
_cell.length_a   1.000
_cell.length_b   1.000
_cell.length_c   1.000
_cell.angle_alpha   90.00
_cell.angle_beta   90.00
_cell.angle_gamma   90.00
#
_symmetry.space_group_name_H-M   'P 1'
#
loop_
_entity.id
_entity.type
_entity.pdbx_description
1 polymer ?
#
loop_
_entity_poly.entity_id
_entity_poly.type
_entity_poly.pdbx_seq_one_letter_code
_entity_poly.pdbx_strand_id
1 'polypeptide(L)'
;SSPFAGRLDLFYQCRMQWTPAKTGDLHTLTTVDLISPRLSLRADYSRLSAAGYFARLFLQMLEPDTPIPEFYDLLQRAYAYLEKNVPSVRAVLHFEQELARLHGISHPGIPAHVILKSHFGKLPPQRERLLRELEPQSDRPE
;
A
#
# COMPACT_ATOMS: atom_id res chain seq x y z
N SER A 1 6.31 -12.19 25.78
CA SER A 1 6.52 -11.19 24.73
C SER A 1 6.94 -11.87 23.43
N SER A 2 6.59 -11.28 22.30
CA SER A 2 6.98 -11.79 20.99
C SER A 2 8.49 -11.69 20.78
N PRO A 3 9.16 -12.73 20.22
CA PRO A 3 10.57 -12.64 19.86
C PRO A 3 10.86 -11.58 18.80
N PHE A 4 9.81 -11.05 18.15
CA PHE A 4 9.90 -10.04 17.10
C PHE A 4 9.54 -8.64 17.60
N ALA A 5 9.34 -8.45 18.90
CA ALA A 5 9.00 -7.14 19.48
C ALA A 5 10.04 -6.08 19.07
N GLY A 6 9.57 -4.92 18.62
CA GLY A 6 10.41 -3.84 18.12
C GLY A 6 10.95 -4.02 16.71
N ARG A 7 10.75 -5.18 16.07
CA ARG A 7 11.20 -5.47 14.69
C ARG A 7 10.07 -5.56 13.69
N LEU A 8 8.85 -5.71 14.17
CA LEU A 8 7.63 -5.74 13.36
C LEU A 8 6.66 -4.66 13.83
N ASP A 9 6.30 -3.79 12.92
CA ASP A 9 5.24 -2.81 13.11
C ASP A 9 4.75 -2.32 11.74
N LEU A 10 3.69 -1.53 11.75
CA LEU A 10 3.10 -1.01 10.50
C LEU A 10 4.13 -0.25 9.67
N PHE A 11 4.18 -0.59 8.39
CA PHE A 11 5.03 0.02 7.37
C PHE A 11 6.53 -0.18 7.56
N TYR A 12 6.96 -0.98 8.51
CA TYR A 12 8.36 -1.35 8.66
C TYR A 12 8.84 -2.11 7.43
N GLN A 13 10.01 -1.77 6.96
CA GLN A 13 10.72 -2.57 5.96
C GLN A 13 11.63 -3.55 6.68
N CYS A 14 11.40 -4.83 6.47
CA CYS A 14 12.13 -5.90 7.14
C CYS A 14 12.63 -6.92 6.14
N ARG A 15 13.73 -7.57 6.48
CA ARG A 15 14.16 -8.83 5.86
C ARG A 15 13.65 -9.95 6.74
N MET A 16 12.93 -10.89 6.14
CA MET A 16 12.32 -11.99 6.88
C MET A 16 12.83 -13.33 6.36
N GLN A 17 13.02 -14.27 7.28
CA GLN A 17 13.20 -15.68 6.97
C GLN A 17 12.04 -16.47 7.55
N TRP A 18 11.57 -17.44 6.82
CA TRP A 18 10.43 -18.24 7.21
C TRP A 18 10.57 -19.66 6.69
N THR A 19 9.93 -20.59 7.39
CA THR A 19 9.87 -21.99 7.01
C THR A 19 8.51 -22.30 6.44
N PRO A 20 8.42 -22.82 5.20
CA PRO A 20 7.14 -23.19 4.61
C PRO A 20 6.42 -24.23 5.45
N ALA A 21 5.09 -24.09 5.56
CA ALA A 21 4.26 -25.12 6.17
C ALA A 21 4.27 -26.37 5.29
N LYS A 22 4.29 -27.55 5.94
CA LYS A 22 4.17 -28.84 5.23
C LYS A 22 2.76 -29.04 4.68
N THR A 23 1.78 -28.50 5.40
CA THR A 23 0.35 -28.52 5.02
C THR A 23 -0.27 -27.19 5.41
N GLY A 24 -1.15 -26.64 4.54
CA GLY A 24 -1.85 -25.38 4.80
C GLY A 24 -1.01 -24.15 4.45
N ASP A 25 -1.56 -22.99 4.78
CA ASP A 25 -1.07 -21.68 4.35
C ASP A 25 -0.30 -20.90 5.43
N LEU A 26 -0.21 -21.45 6.66
CA LEU A 26 0.48 -20.81 7.77
C LEU A 26 1.93 -21.25 7.84
N HIS A 27 2.80 -20.41 7.31
CA HIS A 27 4.24 -20.61 7.39
C HIS A 27 4.79 -20.12 8.73
N THR A 28 5.96 -20.60 9.12
CA THR A 28 6.59 -20.19 10.38
C THR A 28 7.65 -19.13 10.14
N LEU A 29 7.44 -17.94 10.70
CA LEU A 29 8.43 -16.87 10.68
C LEU A 29 9.55 -17.19 11.66
N THR A 30 10.79 -17.26 11.17
CA THR A 30 11.96 -17.63 11.98
C THR A 30 12.84 -16.44 12.32
N THR A 31 13.02 -15.50 11.39
CA THR A 31 13.91 -14.35 11.58
C THR A 31 13.29 -13.09 11.00
N VAL A 32 13.44 -11.98 11.71
CA VAL A 32 13.08 -10.65 11.24
C VAL A 32 14.22 -9.69 11.51
N ASP A 33 14.77 -9.10 10.45
CA ASP A 33 15.77 -8.04 10.54
C ASP A 33 15.16 -6.73 10.07
N LEU A 34 15.15 -5.73 10.94
CA LEU A 34 14.64 -4.40 10.60
C LEU A 34 15.61 -3.69 9.66
N ILE A 35 15.12 -3.29 8.48
CA ILE A 35 15.88 -2.47 7.53
C ILE A 35 15.56 -1.00 7.74
N SER A 36 14.29 -0.62 7.78
CA SER A 36 13.86 0.75 8.01
C SER A 36 12.51 0.77 8.74
N PRO A 37 12.39 1.52 9.84
CA PRO A 37 11.11 1.68 10.53
C PRO A 37 10.16 2.65 9.82
N ARG A 38 10.62 3.38 8.81
CA ARG A 38 9.83 4.39 8.07
C ARG A 38 9.02 5.29 9.00
N LEU A 39 9.66 5.83 10.04
CA LEU A 39 8.99 6.60 11.10
C LEU A 39 8.26 7.83 10.59
N SER A 40 8.76 8.44 9.50
CA SER A 40 8.13 9.62 8.89
C SER A 40 6.72 9.33 8.35
N LEU A 41 6.39 8.08 8.04
CA LEU A 41 5.02 7.71 7.64
C LEU A 41 4.01 7.88 8.78
N ARG A 42 4.48 7.91 10.00
CA ARG A 42 3.65 8.11 11.20
C ARG A 42 3.69 9.55 11.71
N ALA A 43 4.48 10.42 11.07
CA ALA A 43 4.70 11.78 11.52
C ALA A 43 3.44 12.64 11.43
N ASP A 44 2.59 12.37 10.46
CA ASP A 44 1.31 13.08 10.32
C ASP A 44 0.21 12.14 9.81
N TYR A 45 -1.02 12.59 10.02
CA TYR A 45 -2.20 11.80 9.70
C TYR A 45 -2.36 11.55 8.20
N SER A 46 -2.01 12.51 7.36
CA SER A 46 -2.18 12.38 5.91
C SER A 46 -1.25 11.32 5.32
N ARG A 47 0.01 11.26 5.78
CA ARG A 47 0.95 10.22 5.36
C ARG A 47 0.51 8.83 5.82
N LEU A 48 0.09 8.73 7.07
CA LEU A 48 -0.41 7.48 7.64
C LEU A 48 -1.64 6.98 6.89
N SER A 49 -2.58 7.86 6.58
CA SER A 49 -3.80 7.53 5.83
C SER A 49 -3.50 7.06 4.42
N ALA A 50 -2.60 7.75 3.72
CA ALA A 50 -2.20 7.36 2.36
C ALA A 50 -1.47 6.01 2.35
N ALA A 51 -0.53 5.81 3.27
CA ALA A 51 0.19 4.55 3.39
C ALA A 51 -0.76 3.39 3.70
N GLY A 52 -1.72 3.62 4.59
CA GLY A 52 -2.76 2.63 4.92
C GLY A 52 -3.64 2.27 3.74
N TYR A 53 -4.06 3.26 2.96
CA TYR A 53 -4.84 3.02 1.75
C TYR A 53 -4.04 2.21 0.71
N PHE A 54 -2.79 2.58 0.46
CA PHE A 54 -1.94 1.86 -0.49
C PHE A 54 -1.74 0.40 -0.09
N ALA A 55 -1.48 0.15 1.19
CA ALA A 55 -1.34 -1.21 1.71
C ALA A 55 -2.63 -2.01 1.55
N ARG A 56 -3.77 -1.41 1.87
CA ARG A 56 -5.08 -2.08 1.79
C ARG A 56 -5.44 -2.42 0.34
N LEU A 57 -5.25 -1.46 -0.57
CA LEU A 57 -5.48 -1.67 -1.99
C LEU A 57 -4.56 -2.77 -2.54
N PHE A 58 -3.28 -2.71 -2.19
CA PHE A 58 -2.28 -3.68 -2.58
C PHE A 58 -2.70 -5.11 -2.14
N LEU A 59 -3.03 -5.30 -0.87
CA LEU A 59 -3.42 -6.60 -0.33
C LEU A 59 -4.70 -7.15 -0.96
N GLN A 60 -5.64 -6.28 -1.29
CA GLN A 60 -6.91 -6.68 -1.89
C GLN A 60 -6.72 -7.24 -3.30
N MET A 61 -5.68 -6.82 -4.00
CA MET A 61 -5.48 -7.10 -5.42
C MET A 61 -4.40 -8.16 -5.69
N LEU A 62 -3.87 -8.78 -4.64
CA LEU A 62 -2.84 -9.80 -4.78
C LEU A 62 -3.34 -11.16 -4.30
N GLU A 63 -2.85 -12.20 -4.97
CA GLU A 63 -3.10 -13.56 -4.56
C GLU A 63 -1.95 -14.08 -3.70
N PRO A 64 -2.24 -14.90 -2.66
CA PRO A 64 -1.21 -15.55 -1.85
C PRO A 64 -0.26 -16.40 -2.69
N ASP A 65 0.98 -16.51 -2.22
CA ASP A 65 2.03 -17.39 -2.78
C ASP A 65 2.41 -17.12 -4.24
N THR A 66 2.05 -15.94 -4.76
CA THR A 66 2.43 -15.52 -6.10
C THR A 66 3.62 -14.56 -6.01
N PRO A 67 4.77 -14.84 -6.67
CA PRO A 67 5.89 -13.91 -6.73
C PRO A 67 5.47 -12.62 -7.45
N ILE A 68 5.72 -11.47 -6.81
CA ILE A 68 5.23 -10.17 -7.28
C ILE A 68 6.29 -9.07 -7.15
N PRO A 69 7.51 -9.26 -7.70
CA PRO A 69 8.57 -8.27 -7.49
C PRO A 69 8.23 -6.87 -7.97
N GLU A 70 7.53 -6.73 -9.10
CA GLU A 70 7.15 -5.44 -9.66
C GLU A 70 6.11 -4.72 -8.77
N PHE A 71 5.16 -5.46 -8.20
CA PHE A 71 4.17 -4.91 -7.28
C PHE A 71 4.81 -4.49 -5.97
N TYR A 72 5.72 -5.30 -5.45
CA TYR A 72 6.50 -4.95 -4.25
C TYR A 72 7.32 -3.68 -4.48
N ASP A 73 7.98 -3.57 -5.62
CA ASP A 73 8.73 -2.37 -5.99
C ASP A 73 7.84 -1.13 -6.06
N LEU A 74 6.64 -1.25 -6.61
CA LEU A 74 5.67 -0.15 -6.63
C LEU A 74 5.34 0.34 -5.23
N LEU A 75 5.04 -0.58 -4.30
CA LEU A 75 4.72 -0.23 -2.91
C LEU A 75 5.92 0.43 -2.21
N GLN A 76 7.11 -0.10 -2.42
CA GLN A 76 8.35 0.48 -1.89
C GLN A 76 8.56 1.91 -2.37
N ARG A 77 8.38 2.17 -3.66
CA ARG A 77 8.52 3.52 -4.23
C ARG A 77 7.46 4.47 -3.68
N ALA A 78 6.22 3.98 -3.52
CA ALA A 78 5.14 4.78 -2.94
C ALA A 78 5.46 5.19 -1.49
N TYR A 79 5.95 4.27 -0.68
CA TYR A 79 6.34 4.56 0.70
C TYR A 79 7.55 5.50 0.76
N ALA A 80 8.55 5.31 -0.10
CA ALA A 80 9.70 6.22 -0.18
C ALA A 80 9.27 7.65 -0.55
N TYR A 81 8.31 7.79 -1.44
CA TYR A 81 7.71 9.08 -1.79
C TYR A 81 7.03 9.72 -0.57
N LEU A 82 6.22 8.96 0.17
CA LEU A 82 5.52 9.46 1.35
C LEU A 82 6.45 9.83 2.50
N GLU A 83 7.61 9.19 2.59
CA GLU A 83 8.62 9.56 3.60
C GLU A 83 9.14 10.99 3.40
N LYS A 84 9.20 11.45 2.16
CA LYS A 84 9.78 12.74 1.78
C LYS A 84 8.76 13.81 1.42
N ASN A 85 7.53 13.42 1.08
CA ASN A 85 6.52 14.32 0.52
C ASN A 85 5.20 14.16 1.24
N VAL A 86 4.48 15.27 1.42
CA VAL A 86 3.08 15.23 1.83
C VAL A 86 2.28 14.61 0.69
N PRO A 87 1.38 13.66 0.98
CA PRO A 87 0.57 13.04 -0.06
C PRO A 87 -0.38 14.06 -0.72
N SER A 88 -0.68 13.80 -1.98
CA SER A 88 -1.62 14.61 -2.77
C SER A 88 -2.62 13.69 -3.47
N VAL A 89 -3.71 14.25 -3.94
CA VAL A 89 -4.68 13.53 -4.78
C VAL A 89 -3.97 12.93 -6.00
N ARG A 90 -3.09 13.70 -6.63
CA ARG A 90 -2.32 13.24 -7.79
C ARG A 90 -1.48 12.01 -7.47
N ALA A 91 -0.83 11.97 -6.31
CA ALA A 91 -0.02 10.83 -5.89
C ALA A 91 -0.87 9.57 -5.70
N VAL A 92 -2.07 9.70 -5.12
CA VAL A 92 -3.01 8.59 -4.96
C VAL A 92 -3.45 8.05 -6.32
N LEU A 93 -3.86 8.92 -7.21
CA LEU A 93 -4.30 8.53 -8.56
C LEU A 93 -3.17 7.89 -9.35
N HIS A 94 -1.94 8.37 -9.19
CA HIS A 94 -0.76 7.78 -9.82
C HIS A 94 -0.51 6.35 -9.34
N PHE A 95 -0.61 6.11 -8.03
CA PHE A 95 -0.45 4.76 -7.47
C PHE A 95 -1.51 3.81 -8.04
N GLU A 96 -2.76 4.23 -8.09
CA GLU A 96 -3.85 3.45 -8.67
C GLU A 96 -3.60 3.13 -10.15
N GLN A 97 -3.13 4.11 -10.91
CA GLN A 97 -2.80 3.95 -12.32
C GLN A 97 -1.66 2.94 -12.54
N GLU A 98 -0.60 3.05 -11.75
CA GLU A 98 0.52 2.12 -11.84
C GLU A 98 0.11 0.70 -11.43
N LEU A 99 -0.75 0.57 -10.43
CA LEU A 99 -1.28 -0.73 -10.02
C LEU A 99 -2.12 -1.38 -11.14
N ALA A 100 -2.99 -0.61 -11.80
CA ALA A 100 -3.77 -1.08 -12.94
C ALA A 100 -2.86 -1.47 -14.12
N ARG A 101 -1.81 -0.69 -14.37
CA ARG A 101 -0.84 -0.99 -15.43
C ARG A 101 -0.11 -2.30 -15.16
N LEU A 102 0.33 -2.55 -13.94
CA LEU A 102 1.02 -3.78 -13.57
C LEU A 102 0.12 -5.02 -13.65
N HIS A 103 -1.17 -4.85 -13.41
CA HIS A 103 -2.16 -5.90 -13.64
C HIS A 103 -2.51 -6.12 -15.12
N GLY A 104 -2.04 -5.25 -16.01
CA GLY A 104 -2.34 -5.35 -17.44
C GLY A 104 -3.77 -4.96 -17.81
N ILE A 105 -4.44 -4.19 -16.96
CA ILE A 105 -5.86 -3.82 -17.14
C ILE A 105 -6.07 -2.33 -17.39
N SER A 106 -5.01 -1.52 -17.48
CA SER A 106 -5.15 -0.09 -17.76
C SER A 106 -5.75 0.15 -19.15
N HIS A 107 -6.58 1.20 -19.27
CA HIS A 107 -7.23 1.55 -20.52
C HIS A 107 -7.19 3.06 -20.71
N PRO A 108 -6.79 3.55 -21.90
CA PRO A 108 -6.80 4.97 -22.20
C PRO A 108 -8.21 5.57 -22.05
N GLY A 109 -8.29 6.72 -21.40
CA GLY A 109 -9.56 7.44 -21.22
C GLY A 109 -10.45 6.95 -20.09
N ILE A 110 -10.08 5.87 -19.40
CA ILE A 110 -10.83 5.38 -18.24
C ILE A 110 -9.96 5.56 -16.99
N PRO A 111 -10.47 6.25 -15.94
CA PRO A 111 -9.73 6.40 -14.69
C PRO A 111 -9.40 5.05 -14.06
N ALA A 112 -8.20 4.94 -13.49
CA ALA A 112 -7.72 3.68 -12.93
C ALA A 112 -8.63 3.12 -11.84
N HIS A 113 -9.19 3.98 -10.97
CA HIS A 113 -10.09 3.52 -9.90
C HIS A 113 -11.36 2.85 -10.45
N VAL A 114 -11.87 3.29 -11.60
CA VAL A 114 -13.02 2.67 -12.26
C VAL A 114 -12.67 1.27 -12.75
N ILE A 115 -11.50 1.13 -13.38
CA ILE A 115 -11.00 -0.15 -13.89
C ILE A 115 -10.74 -1.13 -12.74
N LEU A 116 -10.06 -0.67 -11.70
CA LEU A 116 -9.74 -1.49 -10.53
C LEU A 116 -11.01 -1.98 -9.82
N LYS A 117 -11.99 -1.08 -9.66
CA LYS A 117 -13.29 -1.44 -9.07
C LYS A 117 -14.04 -2.48 -9.93
N SER A 118 -14.06 -2.29 -11.24
CA SER A 118 -14.71 -3.21 -12.17
C SER A 118 -14.04 -4.59 -12.14
N HIS A 119 -12.72 -4.64 -12.08
CA HIS A 119 -11.96 -5.89 -12.13
C HIS A 119 -11.97 -6.65 -10.79
N PHE A 120 -11.85 -5.96 -9.68
CA PHE A 120 -11.72 -6.56 -8.33
C PHE A 120 -12.99 -6.45 -7.47
N GLY A 121 -14.05 -5.83 -7.99
CA GLY A 121 -15.36 -5.77 -7.36
C GLY A 121 -15.60 -4.56 -6.48
N LYS A 122 -14.61 -4.12 -5.71
CA LYS A 122 -14.73 -2.93 -4.84
C LYS A 122 -13.35 -2.33 -4.56
N LEU A 123 -13.35 -1.08 -4.15
CA LEU A 123 -12.16 -0.40 -3.62
C LEU A 123 -12.25 -0.30 -2.10
N PRO A 124 -11.13 -0.18 -1.39
CA PRO A 124 -11.16 0.08 0.05
C PRO A 124 -11.99 1.32 0.37
N PRO A 125 -12.86 1.28 1.39
CA PRO A 125 -13.76 2.38 1.72
C PRO A 125 -13.02 3.64 2.18
N GLN A 126 -11.76 3.53 2.59
CA GLN A 126 -10.93 4.66 2.99
C GLN A 126 -10.65 5.64 1.85
N ARG A 127 -10.77 5.21 0.59
CA ARG A 127 -10.39 6.02 -0.57
C ARG A 127 -11.08 7.38 -0.63
N GLU A 128 -12.39 7.40 -0.50
CA GLU A 128 -13.16 8.64 -0.61
C GLU A 128 -12.80 9.64 0.50
N ARG A 129 -12.66 9.14 1.71
CA ARG A 129 -12.26 9.96 2.84
C ARG A 129 -10.85 10.53 2.64
N LEU A 130 -9.90 9.70 2.20
CA LEU A 130 -8.53 10.13 1.92
C LEU A 130 -8.52 11.23 0.87
N LEU A 131 -9.22 11.06 -0.25
CA LEU A 131 -9.25 12.05 -1.31
C LEU A 131 -9.84 13.39 -0.84
N ARG A 132 -10.90 13.35 -0.04
CA ARG A 132 -11.48 14.57 0.57
C ARG A 132 -10.51 15.28 1.51
N GLU A 133 -9.75 14.52 2.29
CA GLU A 133 -8.75 15.08 3.20
C GLU A 133 -7.57 15.72 2.46
N LEU A 134 -7.25 15.21 1.26
CA LEU A 134 -6.14 15.70 0.44
C LEU A 134 -6.54 16.84 -0.51
N GLU A 135 -7.82 17.12 -0.68
CA GLU A 135 -8.27 18.24 -1.50
C GLU A 135 -7.84 19.58 -0.89
N PRO A 136 -7.36 20.54 -1.71
CA PRO A 136 -7.06 21.89 -1.22
C PRO A 136 -8.28 22.51 -0.55
N GLN A 137 -8.06 23.24 0.57
CA GLN A 137 -9.16 23.87 1.30
C GLN A 137 -9.95 24.85 0.45
N SER A 138 -9.34 25.46 -0.58
CA SER A 138 -10.01 26.38 -1.50
C SER A 138 -11.08 25.72 -2.38
N ASP A 139 -11.03 24.40 -2.53
CA ASP A 139 -11.95 23.63 -3.38
C ASP A 139 -13.03 22.91 -2.57
N ARG A 140 -13.04 23.07 -1.24
CA ARG A 140 -14.09 22.50 -0.40
C ARG A 140 -15.31 23.37 -0.43
N PRO A 141 -16.50 22.84 -0.70
CA PRO A 141 -17.74 23.59 -0.55
C PRO A 141 -17.90 24.02 0.92
N GLU A 142 -18.24 25.27 1.12
CA GLU A 142 -18.54 25.81 2.46
C GLU A 142 -19.76 25.12 3.08
#